data_3c8375c15b0bbb5708f999e81bd33880
#
_entry.id   3c8375c15b0bbb5708f999e81bd33880
#
_cell.length_a   1.000
_cell.length_b   1.000
_cell.length_c   1.000
_cell.angle_alpha   90.00
_cell.angle_beta   90.00
_cell.angle_gamma   90.00
#
_symmetry.space_group_name_H-M   'P 1'
#
loop_
_entity.id
_entity.type
_entity.pdbx_description
1 polymer ?
#
loop_
_entity_poly.entity_id
_entity_poly.type
_entity_poly.pdbx_seq_one_letter_code
_entity_poly.pdbx_strand_id
1 'polypeptide(L)'
;MNNIPELIASLYSKDNKIAYKCLKLLESESEQSNTAYEFFDTFVEMIEDTNSYIRTRGIILISANAKWDIDNKIDEIIDKYLKHILDVKPITARQCIKALPNIAKYKQDLVPCIREALLKADTEIYGDSMQPLVYKDIRSALQKIK
;
A
#
# COMPACT_ATOMS: atom_id res chain seq x y z
N MET A 1 8.36 19.84 -15.01
CA MET A 1 8.71 19.41 -13.66
C MET A 1 7.44 19.20 -12.84
N ASN A 2 7.34 18.08 -12.14
CA ASN A 2 6.12 17.77 -11.39
C ASN A 2 6.11 18.51 -10.05
N ASN A 3 4.98 19.15 -9.76
CA ASN A 3 4.76 19.75 -8.45
C ASN A 3 4.20 18.70 -7.50
N ILE A 4 5.00 18.24 -6.55
CA ILE A 4 4.62 17.15 -5.65
C ILE A 4 3.34 17.46 -4.86
N PRO A 5 3.19 18.64 -4.20
CA PRO A 5 1.94 18.95 -3.50
C PRO A 5 0.70 18.89 -4.39
N GLU A 6 0.80 19.35 -5.63
CA GLU A 6 -0.32 19.30 -6.57
C GLU A 6 -0.67 17.88 -6.97
N LEU A 7 0.35 17.04 -7.21
CA LEU A 7 0.13 15.63 -7.51
C LEU A 7 -0.58 14.93 -6.37
N ILE A 8 -0.17 15.21 -5.13
CA ILE A 8 -0.78 14.60 -3.95
C ILE A 8 -2.23 15.05 -3.80
N ALA A 9 -2.51 16.35 -3.98
CA ALA A 9 -3.87 16.85 -3.94
C ALA A 9 -4.74 16.15 -4.98
N SER A 10 -4.19 15.87 -6.16
CA SER A 10 -4.91 15.21 -7.26
C SER A 10 -5.21 13.74 -6.99
N LEU A 11 -4.57 13.13 -5.99
CA LEU A 11 -4.91 11.75 -5.58
C LEU A 11 -6.33 11.64 -5.01
N TYR A 12 -6.91 12.76 -4.60
CA TYR A 12 -8.29 12.81 -4.10
C TYR A 12 -9.30 13.11 -5.21
N SER A 13 -8.85 13.24 -6.45
CA SER A 13 -9.73 13.55 -7.58
C SER A 13 -10.77 12.44 -7.78
N LYS A 14 -12.00 12.85 -8.10
CA LYS A 14 -13.08 11.93 -8.49
C LYS A 14 -12.86 11.38 -9.88
N ASP A 15 -12.03 12.04 -10.69
CA ASP A 15 -11.63 11.54 -12.00
C ASP A 15 -10.51 10.53 -11.80
N ASN A 16 -10.86 9.25 -11.92
CA ASN A 16 -9.90 8.16 -11.67
C ASN A 16 -8.74 8.17 -12.66
N LYS A 17 -8.93 8.69 -13.87
CA LYS A 17 -7.83 8.79 -14.86
C LYS A 17 -6.78 9.79 -14.41
N ILE A 18 -7.24 10.95 -13.92
CA ILE A 18 -6.33 11.99 -13.40
C ILE A 18 -5.60 11.46 -12.17
N ALA A 19 -6.32 10.86 -11.23
CA ALA A 19 -5.73 10.32 -10.02
C ALA A 19 -4.72 9.22 -10.33
N TYR A 20 -5.03 8.33 -11.27
CA TYR A 20 -4.12 7.26 -11.67
C TYR A 20 -2.83 7.81 -12.27
N LYS A 21 -2.94 8.81 -13.15
CA LYS A 21 -1.77 9.45 -13.75
C LYS A 21 -0.88 10.07 -12.67
N CYS A 22 -1.47 10.78 -11.72
CA CYS A 22 -0.73 11.40 -10.63
C CYS A 22 -0.08 10.35 -9.73
N LEU A 23 -0.77 9.24 -9.45
CA LEU A 23 -0.21 8.14 -8.69
C LEU A 23 1.04 7.58 -9.37
N LYS A 24 0.98 7.34 -10.68
CA LYS A 24 2.13 6.81 -11.43
C LYS A 24 3.30 7.77 -11.43
N LEU A 25 3.05 9.06 -11.53
CA LEU A 25 4.11 10.06 -11.46
C LEU A 25 4.76 10.08 -10.07
N LEU A 26 3.95 9.96 -9.01
CA LEU A 26 4.46 9.91 -7.64
C LEU A 26 5.23 8.62 -7.36
N GLU A 27 4.79 7.49 -7.89
CA GLU A 27 5.55 6.25 -7.78
C GLU A 27 6.92 6.37 -8.43
N SER A 28 6.96 6.94 -9.64
CA SER A 28 8.20 7.14 -10.36
C SER A 28 9.14 8.08 -9.61
N GLU A 29 8.62 9.18 -9.09
CA GLU A 29 9.42 10.12 -8.30
C GLU A 29 9.97 9.46 -7.04
N SER A 30 9.15 8.63 -6.39
CA SER A 30 9.55 7.94 -5.16
C SER A 30 10.66 6.90 -5.38
N GLU A 31 10.82 6.40 -6.59
CA GLU A 31 11.94 5.52 -6.90
C GLU A 31 13.28 6.26 -6.87
N GLN A 32 13.27 7.54 -7.20
CA GLN A 32 14.47 8.34 -7.43
C GLN A 32 14.79 9.31 -6.30
N SER A 33 13.81 9.74 -5.52
CA SER A 33 14.01 10.74 -4.49
C SER A 33 13.04 10.57 -3.33
N ASN A 34 13.37 11.24 -2.23
CA ASN A 34 12.53 11.21 -1.01
C ASN A 34 11.57 12.39 -0.92
N THR A 35 11.32 13.10 -2.03
CA THR A 35 10.48 14.31 -1.98
C THR A 35 9.04 14.03 -1.58
N ALA A 36 8.49 12.89 -2.01
CA ALA A 36 7.13 12.51 -1.63
C ALA A 36 7.03 12.02 -0.18
N TYR A 37 8.14 11.62 0.42
CA TYR A 37 8.15 11.13 1.80
C TYR A 37 7.70 12.18 2.80
N GLU A 38 7.89 13.47 2.50
CA GLU A 38 7.37 14.55 3.35
C GLU A 38 5.87 14.46 3.59
N PHE A 39 5.15 13.81 2.67
CA PHE A 39 3.70 13.68 2.73
C PHE A 39 3.27 12.32 3.27
N PHE A 40 4.17 11.61 3.94
CA PHE A 40 3.88 10.28 4.45
C PHE A 40 2.62 10.26 5.33
N ASP A 41 2.46 11.27 6.20
CA ASP A 41 1.29 11.34 7.07
C ASP A 41 -0.01 11.47 6.29
N THR A 42 0.02 12.13 5.13
CA THR A 42 -1.12 12.19 4.22
C THR A 42 -1.45 10.79 3.67
N PHE A 43 -0.44 10.03 3.31
CA PHE A 43 -0.66 8.66 2.82
C PHE A 43 -1.29 7.78 3.93
N VAL A 44 -0.89 7.98 5.18
CA VAL A 44 -1.49 7.27 6.31
C VAL A 44 -2.97 7.64 6.46
N GLU A 45 -3.32 8.92 6.32
CA GLU A 45 -4.73 9.34 6.33
C GLU A 45 -5.50 8.67 5.20
N MET A 46 -4.89 8.55 4.02
CA MET A 46 -5.54 7.96 2.85
C MET A 46 -5.93 6.50 3.08
N ILE A 47 -5.11 5.73 3.77
CA ILE A 47 -5.45 4.31 4.00
C ILE A 47 -6.62 4.15 4.97
N GLU A 48 -6.99 5.19 5.68
CA GLU A 48 -8.18 5.20 6.57
C GLU A 48 -9.41 5.81 5.90
N ASP A 49 -9.32 6.24 4.63
CA ASP A 49 -10.42 6.88 3.92
C ASP A 49 -11.55 5.88 3.64
N THR A 50 -12.79 6.37 3.61
CA THR A 50 -13.95 5.53 3.29
C THR A 50 -13.98 5.11 1.82
N ASN A 51 -13.31 5.87 0.95
CA ASN A 51 -13.24 5.59 -0.49
C ASN A 51 -12.10 4.62 -0.77
N SER A 52 -12.41 3.45 -1.33
CA SER A 52 -11.43 2.40 -1.58
C SER A 52 -10.36 2.81 -2.60
N TYR A 53 -10.70 3.67 -3.56
CA TYR A 53 -9.70 4.17 -4.50
C TYR A 53 -8.64 5.00 -3.79
N ILE A 54 -9.06 5.83 -2.85
CA ILE A 54 -8.13 6.65 -2.06
C ILE A 54 -7.30 5.74 -1.15
N ARG A 55 -7.91 4.75 -0.49
CA ARG A 55 -7.16 3.79 0.32
C ARG A 55 -6.07 3.10 -0.48
N THR A 56 -6.42 2.63 -1.68
CA THR A 56 -5.47 1.92 -2.55
C THR A 56 -4.28 2.81 -2.90
N ARG A 57 -4.52 4.06 -3.23
CA ARG A 57 -3.44 5.01 -3.57
C ARG A 57 -2.51 5.24 -2.40
N GLY A 58 -3.06 5.39 -1.19
CA GLY A 58 -2.25 5.53 0.01
C GLY A 58 -1.40 4.29 0.29
N ILE A 59 -2.00 3.11 0.15
CA ILE A 59 -1.31 1.82 0.34
C ILE A 59 -0.09 1.73 -0.59
N ILE A 60 -0.28 2.05 -1.86
CA ILE A 60 0.78 1.98 -2.86
C ILE A 60 1.91 2.96 -2.54
N LEU A 61 1.56 4.19 -2.16
CA LEU A 61 2.57 5.23 -1.92
C LEU A 61 3.34 5.01 -0.61
N ILE A 62 2.72 4.43 0.41
CA ILE A 62 3.45 4.03 1.62
C ILE A 62 4.52 3.01 1.24
N SER A 63 4.18 1.99 0.46
CA SER A 63 5.14 0.99 0.02
C SER A 63 6.25 1.62 -0.85
N ALA A 64 5.88 2.50 -1.77
CA ALA A 64 6.84 3.15 -2.66
C ALA A 64 7.87 3.99 -1.89
N ASN A 65 7.52 4.46 -0.70
CA ASN A 65 8.40 5.26 0.14
C ASN A 65 9.08 4.49 1.27
N ALA A 66 8.93 3.17 1.30
CA ALA A 66 9.55 2.34 2.34
C ALA A 66 11.06 2.50 2.37
N LYS A 67 11.71 2.64 1.22
CA LYS A 67 13.17 2.80 1.14
C LYS A 67 13.67 4.12 1.74
N TRP A 68 12.78 5.11 1.90
CA TRP A 68 13.13 6.40 2.47
C TRP A 68 12.76 6.53 3.95
N ASP A 69 12.19 5.47 4.55
CA ASP A 69 11.58 5.51 5.88
C ASP A 69 12.62 5.42 7.01
N ILE A 70 13.52 6.38 7.05
CA ILE A 70 14.54 6.45 8.10
C ILE A 70 13.94 6.82 9.46
N ASP A 71 12.75 7.41 9.47
CA ASP A 71 12.06 7.80 10.70
C ASP A 71 11.19 6.67 11.28
N ASN A 72 11.19 5.49 10.64
CA ASN A 72 10.41 4.34 11.08
C ASN A 72 8.90 4.62 11.20
N LYS A 73 8.38 5.46 10.32
CA LYS A 73 6.95 5.79 10.32
C LYS A 73 6.10 4.59 9.93
N ILE A 74 6.62 3.72 9.04
CA ILE A 74 5.91 2.49 8.69
C ILE A 74 5.78 1.59 9.91
N ASP A 75 6.84 1.49 10.73
CA ASP A 75 6.80 0.68 11.94
C ASP A 75 5.69 1.13 12.89
N GLU A 76 5.44 2.43 12.97
CA GLU A 76 4.40 2.98 13.83
C GLU A 76 2.98 2.64 13.36
N ILE A 77 2.78 2.50 12.04
CA ILE A 77 1.44 2.33 11.46
C ILE A 77 1.24 0.94 10.87
N ILE A 78 2.17 0.02 11.08
CA ILE A 78 2.12 -1.26 10.41
C ILE A 78 0.83 -2.04 10.70
N ASP A 79 0.31 -1.97 11.91
CA ASP A 79 -0.94 -2.67 12.24
C ASP A 79 -2.12 -2.13 11.44
N LYS A 80 -2.18 -0.82 11.23
CA LYS A 80 -3.21 -0.21 10.39
C LYS A 80 -3.07 -0.64 8.94
N TYR A 81 -1.84 -0.72 8.47
CA TYR A 81 -1.54 -1.13 7.09
C TYR A 81 -1.96 -2.59 6.86
N LEU A 82 -1.60 -3.47 7.78
CA LEU A 82 -1.84 -4.91 7.64
C LEU A 82 -3.33 -5.27 7.67
N LYS A 83 -4.18 -4.42 8.25
CA LYS A 83 -5.63 -4.63 8.21
C LYS A 83 -6.16 -4.68 6.77
N HIS A 84 -5.49 -4.02 5.84
CA HIS A 84 -5.92 -3.97 4.44
C HIS A 84 -5.60 -5.23 3.65
N ILE A 85 -4.89 -6.20 4.24
CA ILE A 85 -4.77 -7.54 3.67
C ILE A 85 -6.17 -8.14 3.47
N LEU A 86 -7.09 -7.81 4.39
CA LEU A 86 -8.49 -8.22 4.33
C LEU A 86 -9.42 -7.02 4.17
N ASP A 87 -9.00 -6.06 3.37
CA ASP A 87 -9.83 -4.87 3.09
C ASP A 87 -11.21 -5.31 2.59
N VAL A 88 -12.24 -4.56 2.96
CA VAL A 88 -13.61 -4.85 2.54
C VAL A 88 -13.74 -4.88 1.01
N LYS A 89 -12.88 -4.16 0.30
CA LYS A 89 -12.83 -4.19 -1.16
C LYS A 89 -11.69 -5.11 -1.61
N PRO A 90 -11.97 -6.23 -2.28
CA PRO A 90 -10.94 -7.20 -2.63
C PRO A 90 -9.86 -6.64 -3.55
N ILE A 91 -10.17 -5.68 -4.42
CA ILE A 91 -9.15 -5.04 -5.25
C ILE A 91 -8.13 -4.30 -4.38
N THR A 92 -8.60 -3.59 -3.36
CA THR A 92 -7.72 -2.90 -2.41
C THR A 92 -6.88 -3.90 -1.61
N ALA A 93 -7.49 -5.00 -1.15
CA ALA A 93 -6.78 -6.07 -0.46
C ALA A 93 -5.65 -6.63 -1.31
N ARG A 94 -5.93 -6.90 -2.59
CA ARG A 94 -4.91 -7.41 -3.51
C ARG A 94 -3.74 -6.45 -3.67
N GLN A 95 -4.02 -5.15 -3.76
CA GLN A 95 -2.95 -4.15 -3.88
C GLN A 95 -2.11 -4.08 -2.60
N CYS A 96 -2.74 -4.18 -1.43
CA CYS A 96 -2.02 -4.23 -0.17
C CYS A 96 -1.08 -5.44 -0.12
N ILE A 97 -1.59 -6.61 -0.44
CA ILE A 97 -0.81 -7.85 -0.42
C ILE A 97 0.38 -7.75 -1.37
N LYS A 98 0.16 -7.23 -2.57
CA LYS A 98 1.22 -7.07 -3.57
C LYS A 98 2.28 -6.04 -3.17
N ALA A 99 1.92 -5.10 -2.33
CA ALA A 99 2.84 -4.06 -1.86
C ALA A 99 3.75 -4.52 -0.72
N LEU A 100 3.35 -5.56 0.02
CA LEU A 100 4.07 -6.00 1.22
C LEU A 100 5.49 -6.52 0.96
N PRO A 101 5.79 -7.24 -0.12
CA PRO A 101 7.18 -7.66 -0.36
C PRO A 101 8.15 -6.49 -0.46
N ASN A 102 7.73 -5.37 -1.04
CA ASN A 102 8.58 -4.19 -1.13
C ASN A 102 8.82 -3.56 0.26
N ILE A 103 7.79 -3.51 1.09
CA ILE A 103 7.96 -3.02 2.47
C ILE A 103 8.93 -3.93 3.22
N ALA A 104 8.74 -5.25 3.12
CA ALA A 104 9.61 -6.22 3.79
C ALA A 104 11.06 -6.09 3.36
N LYS A 105 11.29 -5.77 2.07
CA LYS A 105 12.65 -5.59 1.52
C LYS A 105 13.41 -4.50 2.26
N TYR A 106 12.75 -3.40 2.58
CA TYR A 106 13.40 -2.25 3.23
C TYR A 106 13.20 -2.19 4.73
N LYS A 107 12.26 -2.97 5.27
CA LYS A 107 11.93 -3.00 6.69
C LYS A 107 11.98 -4.43 7.20
N GLN A 108 13.19 -5.00 7.26
CA GLN A 108 13.39 -6.40 7.63
C GLN A 108 12.88 -6.73 9.03
N ASP A 109 12.90 -5.76 9.93
CA ASP A 109 12.35 -5.92 11.28
C ASP A 109 10.85 -6.20 11.28
N LEU A 110 10.13 -5.85 10.23
CA LEU A 110 8.70 -6.06 10.12
C LEU A 110 8.32 -7.40 9.47
N VAL A 111 9.31 -8.14 8.95
CA VAL A 111 9.04 -9.42 8.27
C VAL A 111 8.22 -10.38 9.12
N PRO A 112 8.55 -10.62 10.43
CA PRO A 112 7.74 -11.55 11.21
C PRO A 112 6.27 -11.16 11.31
N CYS A 113 5.96 -9.89 11.59
CA CYS A 113 4.56 -9.48 11.72
C CYS A 113 3.82 -9.46 10.39
N ILE A 114 4.52 -9.12 9.29
CA ILE A 114 3.93 -9.17 7.96
C ILE A 114 3.58 -10.61 7.59
N ARG A 115 4.52 -11.54 7.78
CA ARG A 115 4.28 -12.94 7.48
C ARG A 115 3.15 -13.52 8.33
N GLU A 116 3.12 -13.19 9.61
CA GLU A 116 2.06 -13.66 10.50
C GLU A 116 0.69 -13.18 10.02
N ALA A 117 0.57 -11.90 9.65
CA ALA A 117 -0.69 -11.35 9.15
C ALA A 117 -1.14 -12.06 7.88
N LEU A 118 -0.22 -12.32 6.95
CA LEU A 118 -0.53 -13.04 5.71
C LEU A 118 -0.96 -14.47 5.96
N LEU A 119 -0.29 -15.16 6.89
CA LEU A 119 -0.60 -16.56 7.20
C LEU A 119 -1.94 -16.71 7.93
N LYS A 120 -2.34 -15.73 8.71
CA LYS A 120 -3.60 -15.76 9.47
C LYS A 120 -4.81 -15.27 8.68
N ALA A 121 -4.60 -14.66 7.53
CA ALA A 121 -5.69 -14.03 6.78
C ALA A 121 -6.70 -15.07 6.30
N ASP A 122 -7.97 -14.85 6.64
CA ASP A 122 -9.07 -15.70 6.21
C ASP A 122 -9.70 -15.10 4.94
N THR A 123 -9.31 -15.65 3.79
CA THR A 123 -9.77 -15.15 2.50
C THR A 123 -11.20 -15.55 2.17
N GLU A 124 -11.83 -16.40 2.99
CA GLU A 124 -13.20 -16.83 2.73
C GLU A 124 -14.24 -15.73 2.93
N ILE A 125 -13.83 -14.58 3.49
CA ILE A 125 -14.69 -13.41 3.54
C ILE A 125 -15.04 -12.86 2.15
N TYR A 126 -14.25 -13.24 1.12
CA TYR A 126 -14.48 -12.78 -0.25
C TYR A 126 -15.31 -13.81 -1.02
N GLY A 127 -16.09 -13.32 -2.00
CA GLY A 127 -16.91 -14.19 -2.84
C GLY A 127 -16.07 -15.10 -3.75
N ASP A 128 -16.74 -16.06 -4.35
CA ASP A 128 -16.11 -17.15 -5.11
C ASP A 128 -15.19 -16.69 -6.24
N SER A 129 -15.47 -15.52 -6.85
CA SER A 129 -14.64 -15.02 -7.95
C SER A 129 -13.35 -14.38 -7.46
N MET A 130 -13.35 -13.74 -6.29
CA MET A 130 -12.21 -12.99 -5.78
C MET A 130 -11.38 -13.77 -4.77
N GLN A 131 -12.02 -14.68 -4.01
CA GLN A 131 -11.32 -15.45 -2.97
C GLN A 131 -10.07 -16.18 -3.52
N PRO A 132 -10.14 -16.91 -4.63
CA PRO A 132 -8.96 -17.60 -5.15
C PRO A 132 -7.84 -16.63 -5.55
N LEU A 133 -8.19 -15.44 -6.04
CA LEU A 133 -7.21 -14.44 -6.45
C LEU A 133 -6.49 -13.86 -5.25
N VAL A 134 -7.22 -13.53 -4.19
CA VAL A 134 -6.63 -13.01 -2.96
C VAL A 134 -5.75 -14.07 -2.31
N TYR A 135 -6.22 -15.31 -2.24
CA TYR A 135 -5.44 -16.43 -1.71
C TYR A 135 -4.13 -16.61 -2.47
N LYS A 136 -4.19 -16.58 -3.81
CA LYS A 136 -3.01 -16.70 -4.65
C LYS A 136 -2.02 -15.56 -4.42
N ASP A 137 -2.53 -14.33 -4.27
CA ASP A 137 -1.69 -13.18 -4.01
C ASP A 137 -0.94 -13.32 -2.68
N ILE A 138 -1.61 -13.82 -1.65
CA ILE A 138 -0.98 -14.09 -0.34
C ILE A 138 0.13 -15.11 -0.49
N ARG A 139 -0.11 -16.21 -1.20
CA ARG A 139 0.89 -17.25 -1.43
C ARG A 139 2.11 -16.67 -2.16
N SER A 140 1.87 -15.87 -3.18
CA SER A 140 2.94 -15.23 -3.94
C SER A 140 3.76 -14.27 -3.05
N ALA A 141 3.09 -13.47 -2.23
CA ALA A 141 3.77 -12.54 -1.33
C ALA A 141 4.64 -13.29 -0.33
N LEU A 142 4.13 -14.37 0.27
CA LEU A 142 4.89 -15.18 1.23
C LEU A 142 6.15 -15.78 0.62
N GLN A 143 6.11 -16.14 -0.66
CA GLN A 143 7.30 -16.66 -1.36
C GLN A 143 8.37 -15.57 -1.55
N LYS A 144 7.96 -14.34 -1.70
CA LYS A 144 8.87 -13.20 -1.91
C LYS A 144 9.43 -12.63 -0.61
N ILE A 145 8.74 -12.84 0.49
CA ILE A 145 9.13 -12.29 1.80
C ILE A 145 9.86 -13.39 2.58
N LYS A 146 11.16 -13.20 2.74
CA LYS A 146 12.01 -14.20 3.42
C LYS A 146 12.74 -13.62 4.62
#